data_8fad253bfeddc466b63ca9a3bcff9118
#
_entry.id   8fad253bfeddc466b63ca9a3bcff9118
#
_cell.length_a   1.000
_cell.length_b   1.000
_cell.length_c   1.000
_cell.angle_alpha   90.00
_cell.angle_beta   90.00
_cell.angle_gamma   90.00
#
_symmetry.space_group_name_H-M   'P 1'
#
loop_
_entity.id
_entity.type
_entity.pdbx_description
1 polymer ?
#
loop_
_entity_poly.entity_id
_entity_poly.type
_entity_poly.pdbx_seq_one_letter_code
_entity_poly.pdbx_strand_id
1 'polypeptide(L)'
;HIRTIEETPMQRLSAPALVAAALALPSLALAQSNVTLYGLIDLNLGYEKSGSQRYEGIGHGELNGSRLGFRGTEDLGNGNKALFVLESGFDPSTGVAEQGGRLFGRQSFVGLENGLGRVTLGRQYSPAFDALDPFDATGNADRSAGLLIRKALAQGF
;
A
#
# COMPACT_ATOMS: atom_id res chain seq x y z
N HIS A 1 8.10 -81.92 1.37
CA HIS A 1 8.52 -80.65 2.00
C HIS A 1 7.42 -79.59 1.85
N ILE A 2 6.59 -79.52 2.88
CA ILE A 2 5.52 -78.46 2.98
C ILE A 2 6.18 -77.31 3.69
N ARG A 3 6.33 -76.17 2.98
CA ARG A 3 6.70 -74.85 3.63
C ARG A 3 5.46 -74.25 4.24
N THR A 4 5.47 -74.15 5.56
CA THR A 4 4.52 -73.37 6.33
C THR A 4 4.79 -71.89 6.08
N ILE A 5 3.79 -71.15 5.60
CA ILE A 5 3.82 -69.69 5.46
C ILE A 5 3.53 -69.12 6.84
N GLU A 6 4.53 -68.51 7.47
CA GLU A 6 4.31 -67.71 8.69
C GLU A 6 3.56 -66.44 8.33
N GLU A 7 2.34 -66.33 8.83
CA GLU A 7 1.56 -65.12 8.73
C GLU A 7 2.12 -64.06 9.69
N THR A 8 2.59 -62.95 9.15
CA THR A 8 3.03 -61.79 9.93
C THR A 8 1.81 -61.12 10.55
N PRO A 9 1.73 -60.89 11.87
CA PRO A 9 0.58 -60.29 12.49
C PRO A 9 0.47 -58.81 12.08
N MET A 10 -0.65 -58.47 11.40
CA MET A 10 -0.98 -57.07 11.15
C MET A 10 -1.19 -56.34 12.48
N GLN A 11 -0.25 -55.45 12.81
CA GLN A 11 -0.42 -54.56 13.94
C GLN A 11 -1.64 -53.65 13.73
N ARG A 12 -2.70 -53.89 14.45
CA ARG A 12 -3.87 -53.05 14.48
C ARG A 12 -3.47 -51.77 15.20
N LEU A 13 -3.42 -50.63 14.48
CA LEU A 13 -3.29 -49.34 15.10
C LEU A 13 -4.49 -49.11 16.05
N SER A 14 -4.20 -48.93 17.32
CA SER A 14 -5.24 -48.71 18.33
C SER A 14 -5.99 -47.39 18.08
N ALA A 15 -7.30 -47.40 18.26
CA ALA A 15 -8.16 -46.24 18.06
C ALA A 15 -7.67 -44.94 18.76
N PRO A 16 -7.03 -44.98 19.94
CA PRO A 16 -6.46 -43.79 20.61
C PRO A 16 -5.30 -43.15 19.82
N ALA A 17 -4.52 -43.94 19.05
CA ALA A 17 -3.42 -43.39 18.26
C ALA A 17 -3.92 -42.59 17.03
N LEU A 18 -5.03 -43.00 16.43
CA LEU A 18 -5.69 -42.28 15.34
C LEU A 18 -6.33 -40.98 15.82
N VAL A 19 -6.91 -40.95 17.01
CA VAL A 19 -7.50 -39.73 17.60
C VAL A 19 -6.41 -38.74 17.98
N ALA A 20 -5.27 -39.17 18.52
CA ALA A 20 -4.15 -38.28 18.84
C ALA A 20 -3.51 -37.66 17.58
N ALA A 21 -3.44 -38.41 16.46
CA ALA A 21 -2.95 -37.88 15.19
C ALA A 21 -3.91 -36.84 14.57
N ALA A 22 -5.21 -36.97 14.77
CA ALA A 22 -6.21 -36.00 14.27
C ALA A 22 -6.17 -34.66 15.04
N LEU A 23 -5.76 -34.66 16.31
CA LEU A 23 -5.61 -33.46 17.13
C LEU A 23 -4.29 -32.71 16.90
N ALA A 24 -3.33 -33.32 16.20
CA ALA A 24 -2.04 -32.73 15.84
C ALA A 24 -2.04 -32.01 14.48
N LEU A 25 -3.19 -31.91 13.80
CA LEU A 25 -3.30 -31.09 12.60
C LEU A 25 -3.07 -29.62 13.02
N PRO A 26 -2.06 -28.93 12.45
CA PRO A 26 -1.92 -27.51 12.68
C PRO A 26 -3.23 -26.86 12.23
N SER A 27 -3.90 -26.16 13.14
CA SER A 27 -4.97 -25.25 12.73
C SER A 27 -4.33 -24.31 11.70
N LEU A 28 -4.73 -24.44 10.44
CA LEU A 28 -4.44 -23.46 9.42
C LEU A 28 -5.12 -22.17 9.91
N ALA A 29 -4.38 -21.38 10.67
CA ALA A 29 -4.74 -20.00 10.93
C ALA A 29 -4.79 -19.37 9.55
N LEU A 30 -5.99 -19.22 9.00
CA LEU A 30 -6.21 -18.40 7.81
C LEU A 30 -5.94 -16.97 8.27
N ALA A 31 -4.66 -16.60 8.23
CA ALA A 31 -4.27 -15.22 8.32
C ALA A 31 -4.96 -14.51 7.16
N GLN A 32 -6.01 -13.77 7.46
CA GLN A 32 -6.78 -13.04 6.47
C GLN A 32 -5.99 -11.79 6.10
N SER A 33 -4.97 -11.98 5.27
CA SER A 33 -4.14 -10.89 4.73
C SER A 33 -5.02 -10.05 3.81
N ASN A 34 -5.42 -8.86 4.27
CA ASN A 34 -6.15 -7.90 3.46
C ASN A 34 -5.17 -7.01 2.72
N VAL A 35 -4.94 -7.32 1.43
CA VAL A 35 -4.21 -6.44 0.52
C VAL A 35 -5.22 -5.65 -0.30
N THR A 36 -5.15 -4.33 -0.22
CA THR A 36 -6.00 -3.41 -0.98
C THR A 36 -5.15 -2.74 -2.05
N LEU A 37 -5.57 -2.85 -3.30
CA LEU A 37 -5.13 -1.99 -4.39
C LEU A 37 -5.93 -0.69 -4.33
N TYR A 38 -5.27 0.45 -4.37
CA TYR A 38 -5.91 1.77 -4.41
C TYR A 38 -5.18 2.71 -5.36
N GLY A 39 -5.82 3.79 -5.72
CA GLY A 39 -5.22 4.79 -6.57
C GLY A 39 -6.14 5.98 -6.84
N LEU A 40 -5.57 6.96 -7.51
CA LEU A 40 -6.25 8.17 -7.94
C LEU A 40 -5.60 8.62 -9.25
N ILE A 41 -6.42 9.04 -10.19
CA ILE A 41 -5.98 9.67 -11.44
C ILE A 41 -6.56 11.08 -11.47
N ASP A 42 -5.68 12.06 -11.59
CA ASP A 42 -6.02 13.48 -11.74
C ASP A 42 -5.50 13.93 -13.11
N LEU A 43 -6.43 14.15 -14.01
CA LEU A 43 -6.19 14.67 -15.37
C LEU A 43 -7.05 15.89 -15.59
N ASN A 44 -6.48 16.91 -16.20
CA ASN A 44 -7.21 18.11 -16.61
C ASN A 44 -6.94 18.46 -18.09
N LEU A 45 -7.84 19.25 -18.65
CA LEU A 45 -7.62 19.92 -19.94
C LEU A 45 -7.28 21.37 -19.64
N GLY A 46 -6.04 21.74 -19.94
CA GLY A 46 -5.52 23.08 -19.69
C GLY A 46 -5.54 23.96 -20.93
N TYR A 47 -6.02 25.19 -20.79
CA TYR A 47 -5.79 26.28 -21.71
C TYR A 47 -5.21 27.45 -20.91
N GLU A 48 -3.99 27.83 -21.21
CA GLU A 48 -3.36 28.99 -20.57
C GLU A 48 -2.75 29.90 -21.64
N LYS A 49 -3.02 31.20 -21.53
CA LYS A 49 -2.42 32.22 -22.38
C LYS A 49 -1.75 33.25 -21.48
N SER A 50 -0.43 33.39 -21.61
CA SER A 50 0.36 34.38 -20.89
C SER A 50 1.19 35.19 -21.90
N GLY A 51 0.78 36.43 -22.18
CA GLY A 51 1.39 37.25 -23.21
C GLY A 51 1.29 36.61 -24.61
N SER A 52 2.43 36.34 -25.23
CA SER A 52 2.52 35.65 -26.51
C SER A 52 2.61 34.12 -26.41
N GLN A 53 2.73 33.58 -25.20
CA GLN A 53 2.79 32.14 -24.99
C GLN A 53 1.39 31.58 -24.79
N ARG A 54 1.12 30.45 -25.43
CA ARG A 54 -0.14 29.72 -25.35
C ARG A 54 0.19 28.25 -25.02
N TYR A 55 -0.47 27.74 -24.01
CA TYR A 55 -0.45 26.32 -23.67
C TYR A 55 -1.85 25.76 -23.85
N GLU A 56 -1.94 24.69 -24.61
CA GLU A 56 -3.15 23.87 -24.75
C GLU A 56 -2.74 22.41 -24.62
N GLY A 57 -3.35 21.67 -23.71
CA GLY A 57 -2.96 20.28 -23.53
C GLY A 57 -3.64 19.59 -22.37
N ILE A 58 -3.23 18.34 -22.19
CA ILE A 58 -3.62 17.55 -21.05
C ILE A 58 -2.60 17.82 -19.94
N GLY A 59 -3.08 18.31 -18.80
CA GLY A 59 -2.31 18.46 -17.57
C GLY A 59 -2.66 17.38 -16.56
N HIS A 60 -1.91 17.30 -15.48
CA HIS A 60 -2.16 16.37 -14.39
C HIS A 60 -1.77 16.99 -13.04
N GLY A 61 -2.33 16.44 -11.97
CA GLY A 61 -1.96 16.82 -10.61
C GLY A 61 -2.37 18.24 -10.21
N GLU A 62 -3.46 18.76 -10.75
CA GLU A 62 -4.01 20.07 -10.38
C GLU A 62 -4.65 20.04 -8.99
N LEU A 63 -5.41 18.99 -8.69
CA LEU A 63 -6.06 18.79 -7.40
C LEU A 63 -5.24 17.84 -6.53
N ASN A 64 -4.72 16.75 -7.12
CA ASN A 64 -3.98 15.72 -6.40
C ASN A 64 -2.93 15.05 -7.29
N GLY A 65 -1.81 14.60 -6.70
CA GLY A 65 -0.86 13.76 -7.42
C GLY A 65 -1.46 12.41 -7.77
N SER A 66 -1.45 12.06 -9.06
CA SER A 66 -1.89 10.74 -9.51
C SER A 66 -1.02 9.64 -8.94
N ARG A 67 -1.64 8.55 -8.48
CA ARG A 67 -0.96 7.50 -7.73
C ARG A 67 -1.63 6.16 -7.87
N LEU A 68 -0.83 5.12 -7.71
CA LEU A 68 -1.27 3.73 -7.61
C LEU A 68 -0.53 3.12 -6.41
N GLY A 69 -1.23 2.39 -5.57
CA GLY A 69 -0.63 1.82 -4.38
C GLY A 69 -1.25 0.51 -3.93
N PHE A 70 -0.47 -0.19 -3.13
CA PHE A 70 -0.87 -1.37 -2.38
C PHE A 70 -0.71 -1.08 -0.91
N ARG A 71 -1.69 -1.46 -0.12
CA ARG A 71 -1.60 -1.47 1.34
C ARG A 71 -2.16 -2.76 1.88
N GLY A 72 -1.56 -3.24 2.93
CA GLY A 72 -2.01 -4.46 3.56
C GLY A 72 -1.84 -4.41 5.07
N THR A 73 -2.67 -5.20 5.74
CA THR A 73 -2.60 -5.40 7.18
C THR A 73 -2.80 -6.88 7.47
N GLU A 74 -1.98 -7.43 8.35
CA GLU A 74 -2.08 -8.78 8.85
C GLU A 74 -2.24 -8.78 10.37
N ASP A 75 -3.21 -9.51 10.87
CA ASP A 75 -3.41 -9.72 12.31
C ASP A 75 -2.45 -10.81 12.79
N LEU A 76 -1.54 -10.41 13.68
CA LEU A 76 -0.55 -11.31 14.31
C LEU A 76 -1.07 -11.92 15.61
N GLY A 77 -2.30 -11.63 15.99
CA GLY A 77 -2.91 -12.06 17.26
C GLY A 77 -2.54 -11.15 18.42
N ASN A 78 -3.29 -11.30 19.52
CA ASN A 78 -3.12 -10.55 20.77
C ASN A 78 -3.13 -9.02 20.58
N GLY A 79 -3.87 -8.51 19.58
CA GLY A 79 -3.95 -7.10 19.27
C GLY A 79 -2.73 -6.52 18.54
N ASN A 80 -1.79 -7.37 18.08
CA ASN A 80 -0.67 -6.96 17.25
C ASN A 80 -1.02 -7.09 15.77
N LYS A 81 -0.56 -6.15 14.95
CA LYS A 81 -0.75 -6.14 13.51
C LYS A 81 0.54 -5.80 12.80
N ALA A 82 0.82 -6.48 11.71
CA ALA A 82 1.79 -6.02 10.71
C ALA A 82 1.07 -5.22 9.63
N LEU A 83 1.75 -4.22 9.06
CA LEU A 83 1.20 -3.41 7.97
C LEU A 83 2.28 -3.02 6.97
N PHE A 84 1.86 -2.75 5.75
CA PHE A 84 2.73 -2.18 4.73
C PHE A 84 1.97 -1.22 3.82
N VAL A 85 2.71 -0.30 3.21
CA VAL A 85 2.25 0.58 2.13
C VAL A 85 3.34 0.67 1.06
N LEU A 86 2.93 0.50 -0.20
CA LEU A 86 3.75 0.72 -1.39
C LEU A 86 2.97 1.62 -2.33
N GLU A 87 3.46 2.85 -2.59
CA GLU A 87 2.74 3.84 -3.38
C GLU A 87 3.65 4.48 -4.43
N SER A 88 3.24 4.38 -5.68
CA SER A 88 3.88 4.99 -6.85
C SER A 88 3.11 6.24 -7.27
N GLY A 89 3.84 7.33 -7.53
CA GLY A 89 3.31 8.48 -8.24
C GLY A 89 3.63 8.38 -9.73
N PHE A 90 2.72 8.80 -10.56
CA PHE A 90 2.93 8.80 -12.01
C PHE A 90 2.17 9.93 -12.70
N ASP A 91 2.68 10.32 -13.85
CA ASP A 91 1.98 11.19 -14.79
C ASP A 91 1.01 10.36 -15.63
N PRO A 92 -0.30 10.49 -15.46
CA PRO A 92 -1.26 9.67 -16.21
C PRO A 92 -1.39 10.06 -17.68
N SER A 93 -0.86 11.21 -18.10
CA SER A 93 -0.85 11.62 -19.51
C SER A 93 0.25 10.94 -20.32
N THR A 94 1.35 10.55 -19.66
CA THR A 94 2.52 9.96 -20.31
C THR A 94 2.86 8.55 -19.79
N GLY A 95 2.35 8.18 -18.62
CA GLY A 95 2.71 6.93 -17.94
C GLY A 95 4.05 6.97 -17.21
N VAL A 96 4.75 8.10 -17.19
CA VAL A 96 6.07 8.24 -16.56
C VAL A 96 5.94 8.25 -15.04
N ALA A 97 6.79 7.45 -14.37
CA ALA A 97 6.88 7.47 -12.91
C ALA A 97 7.46 8.80 -12.41
N GLU A 98 6.81 9.39 -11.43
CA GLU A 98 7.26 10.58 -10.73
C GLU A 98 8.32 10.26 -9.65
N GLN A 99 8.63 11.22 -8.78
CA GLN A 99 9.61 11.11 -7.67
C GLN A 99 10.98 10.57 -8.13
N GLY A 100 11.42 10.99 -9.31
CA GLY A 100 12.72 10.59 -9.89
C GLY A 100 12.73 9.17 -10.44
N GLY A 101 11.60 8.69 -10.96
CA GLY A 101 11.47 7.39 -11.61
C GLY A 101 11.45 6.20 -10.64
N ARG A 102 11.23 6.44 -9.36
CA ARG A 102 11.15 5.35 -8.37
C ARG A 102 9.82 4.63 -8.47
N LEU A 103 9.88 3.27 -8.48
CA LEU A 103 8.68 2.42 -8.54
C LEU A 103 7.68 2.74 -7.41
N PHE A 104 8.17 2.90 -6.17
CA PHE A 104 7.35 3.32 -5.03
C PHE A 104 7.91 4.61 -4.42
N GLY A 105 7.89 5.68 -5.22
CA GLY A 105 8.53 6.93 -4.88
C GLY A 105 7.77 7.79 -3.87
N ARG A 106 6.47 7.57 -3.69
CA ARG A 106 5.65 8.30 -2.72
C ARG A 106 5.77 7.69 -1.33
N GLN A 107 5.42 6.41 -1.19
CA GLN A 107 5.54 5.68 0.06
C GLN A 107 6.05 4.26 -0.18
N SER A 108 6.91 3.76 0.70
CA SER A 108 7.41 2.39 0.70
C SER A 108 7.85 2.04 2.12
N PHE A 109 6.94 1.53 2.94
CA PHE A 109 7.23 1.23 4.34
C PHE A 109 6.50 0.00 4.84
N VAL A 110 7.01 -0.58 5.90
CA VAL A 110 6.40 -1.62 6.72
C VAL A 110 6.25 -1.12 8.15
N GLY A 111 5.35 -1.72 8.92
CA GLY A 111 5.15 -1.34 10.30
C GLY A 111 4.54 -2.42 11.16
N LEU A 112 4.62 -2.17 12.47
CA LEU A 112 3.93 -2.92 13.51
C LEU A 112 3.06 -1.97 14.30
N GLU A 113 1.86 -2.42 14.65
CA GLU A 113 0.87 -1.68 15.42
C GLU A 113 0.30 -2.55 16.52
N ASN A 114 0.08 -1.97 17.69
CA ASN A 114 -0.62 -2.60 18.81
C ASN A 114 -1.29 -1.52 19.68
N GLY A 115 -1.82 -1.93 20.85
CA GLY A 115 -2.49 -1.03 21.78
C GLY A 115 -1.61 0.10 22.36
N LEU A 116 -0.28 0.03 22.22
CA LEU A 116 0.65 1.06 22.67
C LEU A 116 0.97 2.09 21.56
N GLY A 117 0.70 1.76 20.29
CA GLY A 117 0.95 2.63 19.15
C GLY A 117 1.46 1.89 17.94
N ARG A 118 2.02 2.68 16.99
CA ARG A 118 2.52 2.20 15.70
C ARG A 118 3.97 2.61 15.49
N VAL A 119 4.77 1.67 15.01
CA VAL A 119 6.14 1.91 14.54
C VAL A 119 6.24 1.54 13.08
N THR A 120 6.78 2.43 12.25
CA THR A 120 6.94 2.24 10.80
C THR A 120 8.37 2.50 10.38
N LEU A 121 8.85 1.75 9.38
CA LEU A 121 10.19 1.83 8.83
C LEU A 121 10.12 1.89 7.31
N GLY A 122 10.75 2.89 6.72
CA GLY A 122 10.79 3.10 5.28
C GLY A 122 10.43 4.52 4.88
N ARG A 123 10.20 4.71 3.57
CA ARG A 123 9.78 5.98 3.00
C ARG A 123 8.31 6.21 3.27
N GLN A 124 7.98 7.32 3.91
CA GLN A 124 6.62 7.68 4.30
C GLN A 124 6.47 9.21 4.37
N TYR A 125 5.26 9.69 4.46
CA TYR A 125 5.01 11.10 4.75
C TYR A 125 5.58 11.48 6.12
N SER A 126 5.86 12.76 6.31
CA SER A 126 6.31 13.24 7.61
C SER A 126 5.13 13.25 8.60
N PRO A 127 5.39 13.07 9.91
CA PRO A 127 4.33 13.20 10.91
C PRO A 127 3.61 14.55 10.89
N ALA A 128 4.30 15.61 10.48
CA ALA A 128 3.72 16.93 10.32
C ALA A 128 2.71 16.97 9.15
N PHE A 129 3.01 16.29 8.03
CA PHE A 129 2.09 16.16 6.91
C PHE A 129 0.82 15.41 7.35
N ASP A 130 0.98 14.24 7.95
CA ASP A 130 -0.13 13.40 8.40
C ASP A 130 -1.02 14.12 9.45
N ALA A 131 -0.42 14.96 10.31
CA ALA A 131 -1.16 15.73 11.30
C ALA A 131 -1.93 16.91 10.70
N LEU A 132 -1.47 17.50 9.61
CA LEU A 132 -2.08 18.66 8.97
C LEU A 132 -3.08 18.28 7.87
N ASP A 133 -2.92 17.11 7.25
CA ASP A 133 -3.76 16.61 6.16
C ASP A 133 -5.28 16.67 6.46
N PRO A 134 -5.77 16.26 7.65
CA PRO A 134 -7.20 16.36 7.99
C PRO A 134 -7.75 17.78 8.08
N PHE A 135 -6.88 18.79 8.20
CA PHE A 135 -7.24 20.21 8.31
C PHE A 135 -7.06 20.94 6.98
N ASP A 136 -6.55 20.27 5.96
CA ASP A 136 -6.40 20.85 4.63
C ASP A 136 -7.75 20.91 3.91
N ALA A 137 -8.34 22.12 3.88
CA ALA A 137 -9.60 22.39 3.20
C ALA A 137 -9.53 22.19 1.67
N THR A 138 -8.33 22.10 1.11
CA THR A 138 -8.11 21.90 -0.33
C THR A 138 -8.01 20.42 -0.72
N GLY A 139 -8.01 19.53 0.27
CA GLY A 139 -7.89 18.08 0.04
C GLY A 139 -6.57 17.67 -0.59
N ASN A 140 -5.46 18.33 -0.22
CA ASN A 140 -4.15 18.18 -0.84
C ASN A 140 -4.08 18.65 -2.31
N ALA A 141 -4.95 19.58 -2.70
CA ALA A 141 -4.80 20.35 -3.93
C ALA A 141 -3.54 21.24 -3.82
N ASP A 142 -2.40 20.60 -3.77
CA ASP A 142 -1.09 21.08 -3.34
C ASP A 142 -0.54 22.19 -4.25
N ARG A 143 -1.21 22.46 -5.35
CA ARG A 143 -0.70 23.37 -6.38
C ARG A 143 -1.43 24.71 -6.45
N SER A 144 -2.65 24.80 -5.96
CA SER A 144 -3.39 26.06 -6.08
C SER A 144 -2.71 27.20 -5.30
N ALA A 145 -2.25 26.96 -4.08
CA ALA A 145 -1.49 27.96 -3.33
C ALA A 145 -0.07 28.16 -3.87
N GLY A 146 0.65 27.05 -4.15
CA GLY A 146 2.00 27.11 -4.70
C GLY A 146 2.06 27.66 -6.14
N LEU A 147 1.06 27.38 -6.96
CA LEU A 147 0.96 27.92 -8.30
C LEU A 147 0.62 29.42 -8.29
N LEU A 148 -0.26 29.84 -7.40
CA LEU A 148 -0.59 31.27 -7.21
C LEU A 148 0.62 32.05 -6.72
N ILE A 149 1.40 31.51 -5.78
CA ILE A 149 2.64 32.14 -5.31
C ILE A 149 3.70 32.18 -6.42
N ARG A 150 3.88 31.08 -7.18
CA ARG A 150 4.79 31.08 -8.32
C ARG A 150 4.37 32.04 -9.42
N LYS A 151 3.07 32.10 -9.74
CA LYS A 151 2.56 33.08 -10.72
C LYS A 151 2.76 34.51 -10.23
N ALA A 152 2.49 34.78 -8.95
CA ALA A 152 2.73 36.10 -8.36
C ALA A 152 4.21 36.49 -8.44
N LEU A 153 5.13 35.60 -8.04
CA LEU A 153 6.56 35.86 -8.09
C LEU A 153 7.11 35.98 -9.53
N ALA A 154 6.55 35.22 -10.48
CA ALA A 154 6.92 35.31 -11.90
C ALA A 154 6.41 36.57 -12.59
N GLN A 155 5.41 37.24 -12.03
CA GLN A 155 4.84 38.49 -12.55
C GLN A 155 5.44 39.73 -11.89
N GLY A 156 6.43 39.58 -11.00
CA GLY A 156 7.20 40.70 -10.46
C GLY A 156 6.47 41.60 -9.49
N PHE A 157 5.58 41.04 -8.65
CA PHE A 157 5.06 41.71 -7.46
C PHE A 157 6.02 41.61 -6.31
#